data_ef64a4106fdc8929a9d97b190f00c8a6
#
_entry.id   ef64a4106fdc8929a9d97b190f00c8a6
#
_cell.length_a   1.000
_cell.length_b   1.000
_cell.length_c   1.000
_cell.angle_alpha   90.00
_cell.angle_beta   90.00
_cell.angle_gamma   90.00
#
_symmetry.space_group_name_H-M   'P 1'
#
loop_
_entity.id
_entity.type
_entity.pdbx_description
1 polymer ?
#
loop_
_entity_poly.entity_id
_entity_poly.type
_entity_poly.pdbx_seq_one_letter_code
_entity_poly.pdbx_strand_id
1 'polypeptide(L)'
;DEDISLEQLQAFCITDDHKRQDSLLKLIKGGQRYGAYDIRRTLTEDSIEADDPRARFVGLDAYKAAGGTLMQDLFKEESGPWLQDPVLLDELATAKLEAVRADILAKGYKWAEICFIGSSIWDLKRNLATIPNLPSSLTKEETAQEEQLCSEHDNLIEEIENTGEETSPRKAARLEKIRAILIELRNRPPRMSAKQIARSGVLISIDSDGDLSIEYGFLKPEDLK
;
A
#
# COMPACT_ATOMS: atom_id res chain seq x y z
N ASP A 1 -17.08 -0.61 42.77
CA ASP A 1 -17.69 -0.61 41.42
C ASP A 1 -16.73 0.18 40.54
N GLU A 2 -15.93 -0.52 39.74
CA GLU A 2 -15.14 0.12 38.69
C GLU A 2 -16.06 0.29 37.48
N ASP A 3 -16.72 1.46 37.43
CA ASP A 3 -17.61 1.80 36.33
C ASP A 3 -16.78 1.98 35.04
N ILE A 4 -17.13 1.26 34.00
CA ILE A 4 -16.56 1.42 32.67
C ILE A 4 -16.96 2.82 32.16
N SER A 5 -16.00 3.64 31.76
CA SER A 5 -16.26 4.97 31.23
C SER A 5 -17.00 4.92 29.88
N LEU A 6 -17.67 6.02 29.51
CA LEU A 6 -18.34 6.14 28.23
C LEU A 6 -17.35 5.93 27.05
N GLU A 7 -16.13 6.48 27.16
CA GLU A 7 -15.09 6.31 26.13
C GLU A 7 -14.64 4.84 25.98
N GLN A 8 -14.57 4.11 27.11
CA GLN A 8 -14.26 2.68 27.08
C GLN A 8 -15.41 1.89 26.44
N LEU A 9 -16.68 2.20 26.76
CA LEU A 9 -17.83 1.57 26.11
C LEU A 9 -17.85 1.82 24.61
N GLN A 10 -17.57 3.05 24.16
CA GLN A 10 -17.44 3.39 22.76
C GLN A 10 -16.31 2.61 22.08
N ALA A 11 -15.19 2.37 22.77
CA ALA A 11 -14.08 1.58 22.25
C ALA A 11 -14.46 0.10 22.01
N PHE A 12 -15.40 -0.45 22.76
CA PHE A 12 -15.91 -1.81 22.53
C PHE A 12 -16.78 -1.91 21.27
N CYS A 13 -17.39 -0.80 20.81
CA CYS A 13 -18.23 -0.80 19.61
C CYS A 13 -17.44 -0.88 18.29
N ILE A 14 -16.10 -0.98 18.34
CA ILE A 14 -15.26 -1.06 17.14
C ILE A 14 -15.41 -2.40 16.41
N THR A 15 -15.87 -3.46 17.07
CA THR A 15 -16.05 -4.80 16.50
C THR A 15 -17.36 -5.41 16.96
N ASP A 16 -17.96 -6.26 16.11
CA ASP A 16 -19.13 -7.09 16.45
C ASP A 16 -18.72 -8.49 16.97
N ASP A 17 -17.41 -8.75 17.15
CA ASP A 17 -16.95 -10.00 17.76
C ASP A 17 -17.18 -10.00 19.26
N HIS A 18 -18.38 -10.42 19.65
CA HIS A 18 -18.78 -10.52 21.05
C HIS A 18 -17.88 -11.43 21.90
N LYS A 19 -17.23 -12.43 21.30
CA LYS A 19 -16.28 -13.30 22.04
C LYS A 19 -15.04 -12.54 22.47
N ARG A 20 -14.47 -11.72 21.56
CA ARG A 20 -13.33 -10.83 21.88
C ARG A 20 -13.74 -9.77 22.90
N GLN A 21 -14.91 -9.14 22.69
CA GLN A 21 -15.46 -8.15 23.63
C GLN A 21 -15.61 -8.74 25.04
N ASP A 22 -16.23 -9.94 25.16
CA ASP A 22 -16.45 -10.62 26.44
C ASP A 22 -15.13 -11.02 27.13
N SER A 23 -14.14 -11.48 26.36
CA SER A 23 -12.83 -11.84 26.88
C SER A 23 -12.11 -10.63 27.48
N LEU A 24 -12.12 -9.50 26.76
CA LEU A 24 -11.50 -8.26 27.22
C LEU A 24 -12.25 -7.67 28.43
N LEU A 25 -13.59 -7.72 28.41
CA LEU A 25 -14.41 -7.27 29.52
C LEU A 25 -14.15 -8.04 30.83
N LYS A 26 -13.89 -9.37 30.72
CA LYS A 26 -13.51 -10.19 31.85
C LYS A 26 -12.16 -9.78 32.43
N LEU A 27 -11.19 -9.41 31.60
CA LEU A 27 -9.88 -8.90 32.05
C LEU A 27 -10.02 -7.58 32.80
N ILE A 28 -10.84 -6.65 32.28
CA ILE A 28 -11.11 -5.35 32.94
C ILE A 28 -11.80 -5.57 34.30
N LYS A 29 -12.82 -6.40 34.34
CA LYS A 29 -13.51 -6.75 35.59
C LYS A 29 -12.62 -7.51 36.59
N GLY A 30 -11.57 -8.17 36.10
CA GLY A 30 -10.54 -8.82 36.88
C GLY A 30 -9.49 -7.87 37.48
N GLY A 31 -9.66 -6.54 37.31
CA GLY A 31 -8.78 -5.51 37.87
C GLY A 31 -7.66 -5.06 36.95
N GLN A 32 -7.63 -5.51 35.67
CA GLN A 32 -6.69 -4.97 34.69
C GLN A 32 -7.17 -3.61 34.17
N ARG A 33 -6.25 -2.64 34.13
CA ARG A 33 -6.55 -1.28 33.67
C ARG A 33 -6.31 -1.18 32.17
N TYR A 34 -7.41 -0.94 31.43
CA TYR A 34 -7.39 -0.65 30.00
C TYR A 34 -8.01 0.73 29.75
N GLY A 35 -7.26 1.62 29.11
CA GLY A 35 -7.81 2.85 28.56
C GLY A 35 -8.62 2.56 27.27
N ALA A 36 -9.40 3.52 26.79
CA ALA A 36 -10.14 3.38 25.52
C ALA A 36 -9.21 3.07 24.33
N TYR A 37 -7.99 3.61 24.34
CA TYR A 37 -6.95 3.30 23.34
C TYR A 37 -6.52 1.82 23.39
N ASP A 38 -6.26 1.31 24.61
CA ASP A 38 -5.81 -0.08 24.78
C ASP A 38 -6.90 -1.07 24.37
N ILE A 39 -8.17 -0.75 24.67
CA ILE A 39 -9.33 -1.55 24.25
C ILE A 39 -9.39 -1.63 22.73
N ARG A 40 -9.31 -0.47 22.04
CA ARG A 40 -9.31 -0.45 20.57
C ARG A 40 -8.17 -1.28 20.03
N ARG A 41 -6.94 -1.04 20.47
CA ARG A 41 -5.75 -1.76 20.01
C ARG A 41 -5.91 -3.28 20.18
N THR A 42 -6.36 -3.75 21.34
CA THR A 42 -6.53 -5.18 21.60
C THR A 42 -7.63 -5.81 20.73
N LEU A 43 -8.70 -5.06 20.45
CA LEU A 43 -9.78 -5.55 19.59
C LEU A 43 -9.43 -5.52 18.11
N THR A 44 -8.43 -4.73 17.69
CA THR A 44 -7.95 -4.61 16.30
C THR A 44 -6.61 -5.31 16.05
N GLU A 45 -6.04 -6.01 17.04
CA GLU A 45 -4.66 -6.54 17.03
C GLU A 45 -4.32 -7.40 15.81
N ASP A 46 -5.31 -8.09 15.24
CA ASP A 46 -5.15 -8.89 14.02
C ASP A 46 -5.67 -8.20 12.75
N SER A 47 -6.05 -6.92 12.84
CA SER A 47 -6.63 -6.19 11.71
C SER A 47 -5.61 -5.23 11.11
N ILE A 48 -5.75 -4.97 9.81
CA ILE A 48 -4.87 -4.07 9.05
C ILE A 48 -5.60 -2.76 8.80
N GLU A 49 -4.93 -1.64 9.00
CA GLU A 49 -5.47 -0.32 8.73
C GLU A 49 -5.68 -0.10 7.22
N ALA A 50 -6.68 0.70 6.86
CA ALA A 50 -6.97 0.99 5.45
C ALA A 50 -5.86 1.79 4.75
N ASP A 51 -4.98 2.43 5.50
CA ASP A 51 -3.82 3.17 5.00
C ASP A 51 -2.57 2.29 4.81
N ASP A 52 -2.60 1.00 5.23
CA ASP A 52 -1.56 0.04 4.88
C ASP A 52 -1.36 0.02 3.36
N PRO A 53 -0.11 0.08 2.88
CA PRO A 53 0.18 0.09 1.45
C PRO A 53 -0.47 -1.07 0.67
N ARG A 54 -0.59 -2.25 1.25
CA ARG A 54 -1.26 -3.41 0.61
C ARG A 54 -2.76 -3.16 0.47
N ALA A 55 -3.38 -2.56 1.51
CA ALA A 55 -4.80 -2.23 1.49
C ALA A 55 -5.12 -1.16 0.43
N ARG A 56 -4.27 -0.14 0.32
CA ARG A 56 -4.36 0.87 -0.75
C ARG A 56 -4.15 0.26 -2.13
N PHE A 57 -3.15 -0.60 -2.29
CA PHE A 57 -2.85 -1.29 -3.55
C PHE A 57 -4.01 -2.17 -4.02
N VAL A 58 -4.58 -2.98 -3.15
CA VAL A 58 -5.73 -3.84 -3.46
C VAL A 58 -6.98 -3.00 -3.71
N GLY A 59 -7.24 -2.03 -2.85
CA GLY A 59 -8.45 -1.22 -2.81
C GLY A 59 -9.57 -1.88 -1.98
N LEU A 60 -10.25 -1.07 -1.17
CA LEU A 60 -11.30 -1.55 -0.26
C LEU A 60 -12.47 -2.24 -0.96
N ASP A 61 -12.81 -1.78 -2.16
CA ASP A 61 -13.92 -2.38 -2.94
C ASP A 61 -13.56 -3.77 -3.44
N ALA A 62 -12.33 -3.97 -3.93
CA ALA A 62 -11.85 -5.27 -4.35
C ALA A 62 -11.76 -6.26 -3.17
N TYR A 63 -11.29 -5.77 -2.01
CA TYR A 63 -11.26 -6.56 -0.79
C TYR A 63 -12.65 -7.01 -0.34
N LYS A 64 -13.65 -6.10 -0.31
CA LYS A 64 -15.04 -6.42 -0.01
C LYS A 64 -15.63 -7.40 -1.02
N ALA A 65 -15.39 -7.19 -2.31
CA ALA A 65 -15.89 -8.05 -3.37
C ALA A 65 -15.35 -9.49 -3.26
N ALA A 66 -14.15 -9.66 -2.70
CA ALA A 66 -13.55 -10.96 -2.39
C ALA A 66 -14.08 -11.60 -1.09
N GLY A 67 -14.99 -10.94 -0.37
CA GLY A 67 -15.58 -11.42 0.87
C GLY A 67 -14.89 -10.90 2.13
N GLY A 68 -13.96 -9.97 2.01
CA GLY A 68 -13.29 -9.33 3.13
C GLY A 68 -14.22 -8.44 3.95
N THR A 69 -14.09 -8.51 5.26
CA THR A 69 -14.89 -7.72 6.22
C THR A 69 -14.13 -6.49 6.65
N LEU A 70 -14.80 -5.35 6.67
CA LEU A 70 -14.27 -4.11 7.22
C LEU A 70 -14.89 -3.82 8.58
N MET A 71 -14.07 -3.33 9.48
CA MET A 71 -14.46 -2.84 10.79
C MET A 71 -14.24 -1.34 10.83
N GLN A 72 -15.21 -0.59 11.34
CA GLN A 72 -15.13 0.87 11.40
C GLN A 72 -15.43 1.35 12.81
N ASP A 73 -14.60 2.28 13.34
CA ASP A 73 -14.91 2.97 14.59
C ASP A 73 -15.99 4.03 14.32
N LEU A 74 -17.19 3.77 14.82
CA LEU A 74 -18.34 4.68 14.66
C LEU A 74 -18.20 6.01 15.45
N PHE A 75 -17.17 6.12 16.30
CA PHE A 75 -16.94 7.27 17.18
C PHE A 75 -15.68 8.06 16.83
N LYS A 76 -14.93 7.61 15.84
CA LYS A 76 -13.76 8.30 15.28
C LYS A 76 -13.91 8.41 13.77
N GLU A 77 -14.45 9.53 13.30
CA GLU A 77 -14.62 9.81 11.88
C GLU A 77 -13.29 9.92 11.13
N GLU A 78 -12.20 10.27 11.83
CA GLU A 78 -10.86 10.46 11.23
C GLU A 78 -10.08 9.16 11.01
N SER A 79 -10.50 8.05 11.63
CA SER A 79 -9.83 6.76 11.46
C SER A 79 -10.50 5.99 10.32
N GLY A 80 -9.73 5.63 9.29
CA GLY A 80 -10.20 4.74 8.23
C GLY A 80 -10.65 3.38 8.78
N PRO A 81 -11.34 2.57 7.98
CA PRO A 81 -11.73 1.22 8.39
C PRO A 81 -10.53 0.29 8.53
N TRP A 82 -10.68 -0.75 9.34
CA TRP A 82 -9.73 -1.86 9.47
C TRP A 82 -10.17 -3.08 8.66
N LEU A 83 -9.23 -3.72 8.00
CA LEU A 83 -9.43 -4.97 7.27
C LEU A 83 -9.23 -6.14 8.23
N GLN A 84 -10.24 -7.00 8.41
CA GLN A 84 -10.22 -8.06 9.43
C GLN A 84 -9.53 -9.35 8.98
N ASP A 85 -9.29 -9.53 7.69
CA ASP A 85 -8.62 -10.71 7.14
C ASP A 85 -7.31 -10.34 6.44
N PRO A 86 -6.18 -10.35 7.17
CA PRO A 86 -4.85 -10.09 6.61
C PRO A 86 -4.43 -11.10 5.54
N VAL A 87 -4.86 -12.36 5.67
CA VAL A 87 -4.50 -13.42 4.72
C VAL A 87 -5.15 -13.16 3.38
N LEU A 88 -6.44 -12.84 3.38
CA LEU A 88 -7.17 -12.47 2.15
C LEU A 88 -6.54 -11.25 1.48
N LEU A 89 -6.12 -10.24 2.27
CA LEU A 89 -5.45 -9.06 1.74
C LEU A 89 -4.13 -9.43 1.04
N ASP A 90 -3.30 -10.25 1.67
CA ASP A 90 -2.03 -10.71 1.10
C ASP A 90 -2.24 -11.56 -0.16
N GLU A 91 -3.26 -12.42 -0.19
CA GLU A 91 -3.63 -13.20 -1.38
C GLU A 91 -4.05 -12.29 -2.55
N LEU A 92 -4.86 -11.28 -2.30
CA LEU A 92 -5.30 -10.33 -3.32
C LEU A 92 -4.13 -9.46 -3.84
N ALA A 93 -3.28 -8.97 -2.95
CA ALA A 93 -2.09 -8.22 -3.32
C ALA A 93 -1.13 -9.08 -4.16
N THR A 94 -0.91 -10.34 -3.73
CA THR A 94 -0.08 -11.30 -4.46
C THR A 94 -0.64 -11.57 -5.84
N ALA A 95 -1.93 -11.85 -5.97
CA ALA A 95 -2.57 -12.13 -7.24
C ALA A 95 -2.43 -10.96 -8.23
N LYS A 96 -2.58 -9.73 -7.72
CA LYS A 96 -2.41 -8.51 -8.52
C LYS A 96 -0.96 -8.34 -9.02
N LEU A 97 0.03 -8.57 -8.15
CA LEU A 97 1.45 -8.52 -8.51
C LEU A 97 1.86 -9.65 -9.46
N GLU A 98 1.33 -10.85 -9.30
CA GLU A 98 1.59 -11.97 -10.20
C GLU A 98 1.02 -11.73 -11.60
N ALA A 99 -0.10 -11.06 -11.73
CA ALA A 99 -0.62 -10.64 -13.05
C ALA A 99 0.37 -9.68 -13.74
N VAL A 100 0.89 -8.68 -13.02
CA VAL A 100 1.91 -7.76 -13.53
C VAL A 100 3.19 -8.51 -13.90
N ARG A 101 3.62 -9.46 -13.06
CA ARG A 101 4.79 -10.32 -13.35
C ARG A 101 4.63 -11.11 -14.63
N ALA A 102 3.47 -11.71 -14.85
CA ALA A 102 3.18 -12.45 -16.07
C ALA A 102 3.29 -11.56 -17.33
N ASP A 103 2.75 -10.34 -17.27
CA ASP A 103 2.83 -9.36 -18.36
C ASP A 103 4.28 -8.93 -18.67
N ILE A 104 5.10 -8.78 -17.63
CA ILE A 104 6.52 -8.43 -17.77
C ILE A 104 7.29 -9.59 -18.42
N LEU A 105 7.08 -10.81 -17.96
CA LEU A 105 7.72 -11.99 -18.56
C LEU A 105 7.28 -12.20 -20.01
N ALA A 106 6.02 -11.93 -20.34
CA ALA A 106 5.52 -11.98 -21.72
C ALA A 106 6.22 -10.98 -22.67
N LYS A 107 6.76 -9.85 -22.13
CA LYS A 107 7.57 -8.88 -22.88
C LYS A 107 9.01 -9.35 -23.14
N GLY A 108 9.40 -10.53 -22.63
CA GLY A 108 10.67 -11.18 -22.93
C GLY A 108 11.79 -10.92 -21.91
N TYR A 109 11.49 -10.34 -20.74
CA TYR A 109 12.43 -10.23 -19.63
C TYR A 109 12.82 -11.62 -19.12
N LYS A 110 14.09 -11.79 -18.73
CA LYS A 110 14.62 -13.09 -18.30
C LYS A 110 13.97 -13.58 -17.01
N TRP A 111 13.72 -12.65 -16.08
CA TRP A 111 13.08 -12.91 -14.81
C TRP A 111 12.36 -11.66 -14.29
N ALA A 112 11.39 -11.88 -13.42
CA ALA A 112 10.73 -10.82 -12.67
C ALA A 112 10.48 -11.32 -11.25
N GLU A 113 10.91 -10.56 -10.25
CA GLU A 113 10.76 -10.89 -8.83
C GLU A 113 9.81 -9.91 -8.15
N ILE A 114 8.90 -10.45 -7.35
CA ILE A 114 7.96 -9.69 -6.55
C ILE A 114 8.57 -9.48 -5.17
N CYS A 115 8.57 -8.25 -4.72
CA CYS A 115 9.02 -7.84 -3.40
C CYS A 115 7.86 -7.17 -2.69
N PHE A 116 7.35 -7.76 -1.62
CA PHE A 116 6.45 -7.05 -0.73
C PHE A 116 7.23 -5.95 0.02
N ILE A 117 6.49 -4.92 0.47
CA ILE A 117 7.01 -3.71 1.12
C ILE A 117 8.13 -4.04 2.13
N GLY A 118 9.19 -3.25 2.12
CA GLY A 118 10.17 -3.21 3.19
C GLY A 118 11.56 -3.71 2.85
N SER A 119 12.27 -4.19 3.86
CA SER A 119 13.70 -4.54 3.84
C SER A 119 14.14 -5.50 2.74
N SER A 120 13.24 -6.32 2.22
CA SER A 120 13.55 -7.33 1.22
C SER A 120 14.02 -6.77 -0.12
N ILE A 121 13.52 -5.61 -0.55
CA ILE A 121 13.93 -5.01 -1.85
C ILE A 121 15.37 -4.51 -1.81
N TRP A 122 15.81 -3.94 -0.69
CA TRP A 122 17.19 -3.47 -0.52
C TRP A 122 18.19 -4.62 -0.46
N ASP A 123 17.83 -5.72 0.20
CA ASP A 123 18.67 -6.90 0.29
C ASP A 123 18.79 -7.59 -1.07
N LEU A 124 17.71 -7.64 -1.85
CA LEU A 124 17.75 -8.14 -3.23
C LEU A 124 18.62 -7.26 -4.12
N LYS A 125 18.42 -5.94 -4.09
CA LYS A 125 19.22 -4.99 -4.90
C LYS A 125 20.71 -5.07 -4.60
N ARG A 126 21.10 -5.34 -3.36
CA ARG A 126 22.51 -5.45 -2.96
C ARG A 126 23.27 -6.52 -3.73
N ASN A 127 22.58 -7.58 -4.14
CA ASN A 127 23.17 -8.72 -4.84
C ASN A 127 22.96 -8.65 -6.37
N LEU A 128 22.34 -7.60 -6.87
CA LEU A 128 22.06 -7.41 -8.30
C LEU A 128 22.93 -6.28 -8.85
N ALA A 129 23.40 -6.49 -10.08
CA ALA A 129 23.96 -5.40 -10.87
C ALA A 129 22.86 -4.74 -11.69
N THR A 130 23.13 -3.56 -12.23
CA THR A 130 22.22 -2.86 -13.13
C THR A 130 22.87 -2.63 -14.48
N ILE A 131 22.10 -2.63 -15.55
CA ILE A 131 22.57 -2.20 -16.86
C ILE A 131 22.88 -0.71 -16.78
N PRO A 132 24.15 -0.28 -17.01
CA PRO A 132 24.51 1.12 -16.90
C PRO A 132 23.86 1.97 -17.99
N ASN A 133 23.54 3.22 -17.66
CA ASN A 133 23.09 4.24 -18.61
C ASN A 133 21.88 3.85 -19.47
N LEU A 134 20.88 3.18 -18.87
CA LEU A 134 19.63 2.93 -19.58
C LEU A 134 18.94 4.28 -19.87
N PRO A 135 18.68 4.58 -21.17
CA PRO A 135 18.00 5.82 -21.51
C PRO A 135 16.54 5.76 -21.06
N SER A 136 16.08 6.85 -20.45
CA SER A 136 14.66 6.98 -20.11
C SER A 136 13.78 6.81 -21.35
N SER A 137 12.63 6.20 -21.16
CA SER A 137 11.58 6.16 -22.18
C SER A 137 10.83 7.48 -22.32
N LEU A 138 10.88 8.32 -21.29
CA LEU A 138 10.19 9.61 -21.26
C LEU A 138 10.83 10.60 -22.25
N THR A 139 10.00 11.35 -22.94
CA THR A 139 10.42 12.51 -23.71
C THR A 139 10.76 13.67 -22.77
N LYS A 140 11.40 14.72 -23.30
CA LYS A 140 11.68 15.92 -22.50
C LYS A 140 10.39 16.59 -22.00
N GLU A 141 9.35 16.57 -22.83
CA GLU A 141 8.04 17.09 -22.51
C GLU A 141 7.37 16.28 -21.37
N GLU A 142 7.45 14.95 -21.45
CA GLU A 142 6.91 14.06 -20.40
C GLU A 142 7.68 14.18 -19.09
N THR A 143 9.00 14.37 -19.14
CA THR A 143 9.79 14.65 -17.93
C THR A 143 9.38 15.97 -17.27
N ALA A 144 9.19 17.03 -18.06
CA ALA A 144 8.72 18.29 -17.54
C ALA A 144 7.28 18.18 -16.99
N GLN A 145 6.43 17.38 -17.63
CA GLN A 145 5.08 17.08 -17.14
C GLN A 145 5.12 16.32 -15.80
N GLU A 146 6.01 15.34 -15.66
CA GLU A 146 6.20 14.60 -14.40
C GLU A 146 6.59 15.56 -13.27
N GLU A 147 7.59 16.42 -13.49
CA GLU A 147 8.02 17.44 -12.51
C GLU A 147 6.88 18.40 -12.12
N GLN A 148 6.10 18.84 -13.10
CA GLN A 148 4.96 19.70 -12.83
C GLN A 148 3.86 19.00 -12.03
N LEU A 149 3.56 17.73 -12.35
CA LEU A 149 2.55 16.95 -11.65
C LEU A 149 3.00 16.61 -10.22
N CYS A 150 4.29 16.32 -9.99
CA CYS A 150 4.83 16.16 -8.64
C CYS A 150 4.63 17.43 -7.82
N SER A 151 5.00 18.59 -8.36
CA SER A 151 4.81 19.87 -7.66
C SER A 151 3.34 20.19 -7.38
N GLU A 152 2.43 19.88 -8.32
CA GLU A 152 1.00 20.06 -8.11
C GLU A 152 0.46 19.11 -7.03
N HIS A 153 0.92 17.86 -7.02
CA HIS A 153 0.57 16.86 -5.99
C HIS A 153 0.96 17.35 -4.60
N ASP A 154 2.23 17.75 -4.43
CA ASP A 154 2.76 18.19 -3.15
C ASP A 154 2.04 19.43 -2.62
N ASN A 155 1.76 20.40 -3.49
CA ASN A 155 0.97 21.59 -3.14
C ASN A 155 -0.45 21.22 -2.69
N LEU A 156 -1.12 20.28 -3.37
CA LEU A 156 -2.46 19.85 -3.00
C LEU A 156 -2.48 19.12 -1.64
N ILE A 157 -1.47 18.30 -1.35
CA ILE A 157 -1.32 17.65 -0.04
C ILE A 157 -1.11 18.70 1.04
N GLU A 158 -0.18 19.66 0.84
CA GLU A 158 0.07 20.73 1.80
C GLU A 158 -1.18 21.59 2.06
N GLU A 159 -1.96 21.90 1.02
CA GLU A 159 -3.24 22.62 1.18
C GLU A 159 -4.26 21.83 2.01
N ILE A 160 -4.33 20.51 1.85
CA ILE A 160 -5.24 19.65 2.60
C ILE A 160 -4.82 19.59 4.07
N GLU A 161 -3.54 19.36 4.34
CA GLU A 161 -3.00 19.29 5.69
C GLU A 161 -3.17 20.63 6.47
N ASN A 162 -2.94 21.75 5.79
CA ASN A 162 -3.03 23.08 6.41
C ASN A 162 -4.48 23.53 6.68
N THR A 163 -5.46 23.06 5.91
CA THR A 163 -6.86 23.49 6.10
C THR A 163 -7.55 22.78 7.24
N GLY A 164 -7.12 21.55 7.61
CA GLY A 164 -7.76 20.74 8.66
C GLY A 164 -9.24 20.43 8.38
N GLU A 165 -9.73 20.76 7.18
CA GLU A 165 -11.10 20.50 6.73
C GLU A 165 -11.13 19.19 5.92
N GLU A 166 -12.30 18.55 5.84
CA GLU A 166 -12.51 17.41 4.95
C GLU A 166 -12.08 17.73 3.52
N THR A 167 -11.27 16.85 2.95
CA THR A 167 -10.79 17.00 1.58
C THR A 167 -11.96 17.10 0.60
N SER A 168 -12.06 18.20 -0.11
CA SER A 168 -13.16 18.37 -1.06
C SER A 168 -13.11 17.25 -2.12
N PRO A 169 -14.27 16.70 -2.56
CA PRO A 169 -14.33 15.63 -3.56
C PRO A 169 -13.58 15.96 -4.85
N ARG A 170 -13.50 17.25 -5.19
CA ARG A 170 -12.78 17.73 -6.38
C ARG A 170 -11.27 17.63 -6.20
N LYS A 171 -10.73 17.98 -5.02
CA LYS A 171 -9.30 17.87 -4.72
C LYS A 171 -8.88 16.40 -4.66
N ALA A 172 -9.67 15.56 -4.00
CA ALA A 172 -9.44 14.12 -3.96
C ALA A 172 -9.39 13.50 -5.36
N ALA A 173 -10.37 13.79 -6.21
CA ALA A 173 -10.39 13.31 -7.59
C ALA A 173 -9.22 13.84 -8.44
N ARG A 174 -8.71 15.05 -8.15
CA ARG A 174 -7.52 15.58 -8.82
C ARG A 174 -6.26 14.86 -8.40
N LEU A 175 -6.07 14.62 -7.09
CA LEU A 175 -4.95 13.84 -6.55
C LEU A 175 -4.90 12.46 -7.16
N GLU A 176 -6.02 11.74 -7.21
CA GLU A 176 -6.10 10.41 -7.83
C GLU A 176 -5.70 10.42 -9.31
N LYS A 177 -6.12 11.44 -10.06
CA LYS A 177 -5.71 11.59 -11.47
C LYS A 177 -4.22 11.84 -11.63
N ILE A 178 -3.65 12.73 -10.80
CA ILE A 178 -2.21 13.02 -10.82
C ILE A 178 -1.45 11.74 -10.50
N ARG A 179 -1.84 11.04 -9.43
CA ARG A 179 -1.23 9.80 -8.98
C ARG A 179 -1.24 8.73 -10.07
N ALA A 180 -2.38 8.52 -10.73
CA ALA A 180 -2.48 7.56 -11.83
C ALA A 180 -1.51 7.87 -12.99
N ILE A 181 -1.37 9.14 -13.37
CA ILE A 181 -0.44 9.57 -14.42
C ILE A 181 1.01 9.36 -13.97
N LEU A 182 1.36 9.73 -12.75
CA LEU A 182 2.72 9.56 -12.22
C LEU A 182 3.11 8.08 -12.15
N ILE A 183 2.21 7.20 -11.71
CA ILE A 183 2.43 5.75 -11.69
C ILE A 183 2.71 5.23 -13.11
N GLU A 184 1.91 5.65 -14.09
CA GLU A 184 2.10 5.25 -15.49
C GLU A 184 3.46 5.70 -16.03
N LEU A 185 3.84 6.96 -15.81
CA LEU A 185 5.11 7.52 -16.27
C LEU A 185 6.31 6.81 -15.63
N ARG A 186 6.29 6.62 -14.31
CA ARG A 186 7.37 6.02 -13.53
C ARG A 186 7.57 4.55 -13.81
N ASN A 187 6.48 3.81 -14.05
CA ASN A 187 6.52 2.38 -14.36
C ASN A 187 6.80 2.07 -15.84
N ARG A 188 6.98 3.10 -16.67
CA ARG A 188 7.30 2.90 -18.08
C ARG A 188 8.70 2.29 -18.23
N PRO A 189 8.85 1.18 -18.99
CA PRO A 189 10.15 0.54 -19.16
C PRO A 189 11.15 1.48 -19.88
N PRO A 190 12.41 1.52 -19.47
CA PRO A 190 13.45 2.27 -20.17
C PRO A 190 13.66 1.71 -21.58
N ARG A 191 14.27 2.52 -22.46
CA ARG A 191 14.57 2.07 -23.81
C ARG A 191 15.70 1.06 -23.79
N MET A 192 15.37 -0.20 -24.12
CA MET A 192 16.31 -1.32 -24.14
C MET A 192 16.23 -2.06 -25.48
N SER A 193 17.37 -2.58 -25.93
CA SER A 193 17.41 -3.52 -27.05
C SER A 193 16.84 -4.89 -26.63
N ALA A 194 16.35 -5.67 -27.60
CA ALA A 194 15.85 -7.02 -27.34
C ALA A 194 16.88 -7.90 -26.59
N LYS A 195 18.19 -7.73 -26.90
CA LYS A 195 19.27 -8.43 -26.21
C LYS A 195 19.43 -8.02 -24.75
N GLN A 196 19.21 -6.75 -24.41
CA GLN A 196 19.24 -6.27 -23.04
C GLN A 196 18.03 -6.79 -22.27
N ILE A 197 16.83 -6.74 -22.86
CA ILE A 197 15.60 -7.28 -22.27
C ILE A 197 15.77 -8.77 -21.94
N ALA A 198 16.21 -9.58 -22.91
CA ALA A 198 16.34 -11.03 -22.78
C ALA A 198 17.37 -11.49 -21.71
N ARG A 199 18.26 -10.60 -21.25
CA ARG A 199 19.24 -10.92 -20.20
C ARG A 199 18.96 -10.22 -18.87
N SER A 200 18.04 -9.27 -18.84
CA SER A 200 17.74 -8.50 -17.64
C SER A 200 16.47 -8.96 -16.93
N GLY A 201 16.39 -8.59 -15.70
CA GLY A 201 15.21 -8.80 -14.88
C GLY A 201 14.61 -7.51 -14.36
N VAL A 202 13.48 -7.69 -13.68
CA VAL A 202 12.63 -6.63 -13.18
C VAL A 202 12.27 -6.91 -11.71
N LEU A 203 12.27 -5.88 -10.89
CA LEU A 203 11.71 -5.94 -9.53
C LEU A 203 10.35 -5.26 -9.55
N ILE A 204 9.37 -5.92 -8.95
CA ILE A 204 7.99 -5.46 -8.83
C ILE A 204 7.66 -5.35 -7.36
N SER A 205 7.20 -4.20 -6.92
CA SER A 205 6.88 -3.97 -5.51
C SER A 205 5.68 -3.05 -5.35
N ILE A 206 5.22 -2.94 -4.12
CA ILE A 206 4.29 -1.90 -3.67
C ILE A 206 5.14 -0.89 -2.89
N ASP A 207 5.03 0.40 -3.21
CA ASP A 207 5.72 1.44 -2.46
C ASP A 207 5.01 1.81 -1.15
N SER A 208 5.55 2.78 -0.41
CA SER A 208 4.98 3.24 0.87
C SER A 208 3.59 3.86 0.73
N ASP A 209 3.25 4.35 -0.44
CA ASP A 209 1.96 4.99 -0.72
C ASP A 209 0.90 4.00 -1.20
N GLY A 210 1.30 2.73 -1.38
CA GLY A 210 0.44 1.66 -1.89
C GLY A 210 0.36 1.65 -3.41
N ASP A 211 1.32 2.25 -4.11
CA ASP A 211 1.37 2.27 -5.56
C ASP A 211 2.24 1.14 -6.10
N LEU A 212 1.92 0.70 -7.33
CA LEU A 212 2.76 -0.24 -8.05
C LEU A 212 4.09 0.43 -8.42
N SER A 213 5.19 -0.20 -8.04
CA SER A 213 6.54 0.21 -8.42
C SER A 213 7.21 -0.89 -9.25
N ILE A 214 7.71 -0.54 -10.44
CA ILE A 214 8.39 -1.46 -11.34
C ILE A 214 9.76 -0.91 -11.70
N GLU A 215 10.79 -1.64 -11.30
CA GLU A 215 12.18 -1.26 -11.56
C GLU A 215 12.84 -2.23 -12.55
N TYR A 216 13.44 -1.69 -13.59
CA TYR A 216 13.96 -2.45 -14.74
C TYR A 216 15.47 -2.48 -14.80
N GLY A 217 16.01 -3.45 -15.56
CA GLY A 217 17.42 -3.47 -15.94
C GLY A 217 18.36 -4.11 -14.94
N PHE A 218 17.85 -4.96 -14.06
CA PHE A 218 18.67 -5.72 -13.12
C PHE A 218 19.31 -6.94 -13.77
N LEU A 219 20.52 -7.28 -13.32
CA LEU A 219 21.29 -8.43 -13.76
C LEU A 219 21.68 -9.28 -12.56
N LYS A 220 21.44 -10.57 -12.62
CA LYS A 220 21.98 -11.52 -11.64
C LYS A 220 23.47 -11.75 -11.90
N PRO A 221 24.28 -12.17 -10.91
CA PRO A 221 25.72 -12.40 -11.10
C PRO A 221 26.06 -13.34 -12.28
N GLU A 222 25.22 -14.31 -12.56
CA GLU A 222 25.34 -15.22 -13.69
C GLU A 222 25.16 -14.56 -15.07
N ASP A 223 24.53 -13.41 -15.11
CA ASP A 223 24.17 -12.66 -16.33
C ASP A 223 25.16 -11.54 -16.68
N LEU A 224 26.21 -11.37 -15.87
CA LEU A 224 27.24 -10.34 -16.06
C LEU A 224 28.28 -10.67 -17.13
N LYS A 225 28.22 -11.86 -17.74
CA LYS A 225 29.17 -12.33 -18.78
C LYS A 225 28.75 -11.87 -20.17
#